data_cbe121d0a5ed5b0f061f04c3ed2de07a
#
_entry.id   cbe121d0a5ed5b0f061f04c3ed2de07a
#
_cell.length_a   1.000
_cell.length_b   1.000
_cell.length_c   1.000
_cell.angle_alpha   90.00
_cell.angle_beta   90.00
_cell.angle_gamma   90.00
#
_symmetry.space_group_name_H-M   'P 1'
#
loop_
_entity.id
_entity.type
_entity.pdbx_description
1 polymer ?
#
loop_
_entity_poly.entity_id
_entity_poly.type
_entity_poly.pdbx_seq_one_letter_code
_entity_poly.pdbx_strand_id
1 'polypeptide(L)'
;MKGIVRKITVAAVLLWILPGLSGCGDKDRVDEIKAQGSLVAAVPEEGERSAWDQAYARDLEQQVLEEMASDIGVTLRIERVKEQDLVPAVKQGRAHVAVGVPVLPGRQDEGYSLAYGRRASYLAVADGTVLDSWGALADGIVGYSVNTGPAVLRQLNTLSGIELKEVETGDAVSGLAKGDITAYVCGETEAREFMAAEGIQIQELPGLWPETYTFYTGELQYRLLGLANQGITDKLTE
;
A
#
# COMPACT_ATOMS: atom_id res chain seq x y z
N MET A 1 -78.54 18.99 -3.38
CA MET A 1 -78.36 17.73 -2.62
C MET A 1 -76.86 17.44 -2.60
N LYS A 2 -76.24 17.73 -1.45
CA LYS A 2 -75.28 16.98 -0.65
C LYS A 2 -74.17 16.23 -1.43
N GLY A 3 -72.99 16.82 -1.52
CA GLY A 3 -71.74 16.18 -1.88
C GLY A 3 -70.71 16.42 -0.76
N ILE A 4 -70.31 15.36 -0.12
CA ILE A 4 -69.45 15.31 1.05
C ILE A 4 -67.97 15.53 0.67
N VAL A 5 -67.41 16.59 1.23
CA VAL A 5 -65.96 16.90 1.17
C VAL A 5 -65.21 15.84 1.97
N ARG A 6 -64.32 15.10 1.34
CA ARG A 6 -63.34 14.24 2.01
C ARG A 6 -62.05 15.02 2.14
N LYS A 7 -61.83 15.54 3.33
CA LYS A 7 -60.51 16.02 3.77
C LYS A 7 -59.62 14.82 3.97
N ILE A 8 -58.64 14.63 3.08
CA ILE A 8 -57.54 13.69 3.26
C ILE A 8 -56.40 14.45 3.92
N THR A 9 -56.11 14.05 5.12
CA THR A 9 -55.05 14.52 5.99
C THR A 9 -53.71 14.20 5.35
N VAL A 10 -53.00 15.21 4.90
CA VAL A 10 -51.57 15.14 4.54
C VAL A 10 -50.79 15.51 5.77
N ALA A 11 -50.57 14.55 6.59
CA ALA A 11 -49.70 14.68 7.77
C ALA A 11 -49.02 13.32 8.00
N ALA A 12 -47.87 13.10 7.45
CA ALA A 12 -46.83 12.13 7.93
C ALA A 12 -45.81 11.75 6.83
N VAL A 13 -45.11 12.68 6.20
CA VAL A 13 -43.86 12.39 5.48
C VAL A 13 -42.89 13.59 5.58
N LEU A 14 -42.65 14.07 6.75
CA LEU A 14 -41.67 15.16 6.96
C LEU A 14 -40.89 14.93 8.26
N LEU A 15 -40.33 13.71 8.37
CA LEU A 15 -39.52 13.40 9.55
C LEU A 15 -38.42 12.35 9.19
N TRP A 16 -37.69 12.57 8.11
CA TRP A 16 -36.49 11.75 7.85
C TRP A 16 -35.48 12.50 6.96
N ILE A 17 -35.26 13.79 7.20
CA ILE A 17 -34.07 14.49 6.66
C ILE A 17 -33.59 15.43 7.75
N LEU A 18 -32.94 14.88 8.76
CA LEU A 18 -31.88 15.54 9.49
C LEU A 18 -30.58 14.83 9.11
N PRO A 19 -29.87 15.23 8.06
CA PRO A 19 -28.45 14.99 8.04
C PRO A 19 -27.91 15.81 9.20
N GLY A 20 -27.44 15.12 10.23
CA GLY A 20 -26.80 15.73 11.35
C GLY A 20 -25.77 16.72 10.88
N LEU A 21 -25.92 17.96 11.26
CA LEU A 21 -24.84 18.92 11.41
C LEU A 21 -23.92 18.35 12.48
N SER A 22 -23.17 17.31 12.10
CA SER A 22 -22.02 16.84 12.85
C SER A 22 -21.00 17.97 12.72
N GLY A 23 -20.89 18.77 13.79
CA GLY A 23 -19.88 19.80 13.88
C GLY A 23 -18.54 19.22 13.48
N CYS A 24 -17.76 20.00 12.75
CA CYS A 24 -16.32 19.84 12.56
C CYS A 24 -15.62 19.95 13.94
N GLY A 25 -15.70 18.91 14.73
CA GLY A 25 -14.78 18.59 15.79
C GLY A 25 -14.14 17.29 15.32
N ASP A 26 -12.81 17.24 15.27
CA ASP A 26 -12.04 16.04 15.01
C ASP A 26 -12.49 14.94 15.98
N LYS A 27 -13.53 14.20 15.58
CA LYS A 27 -13.94 13.01 16.31
C LYS A 27 -12.86 11.99 16.10
N ASP A 28 -12.18 11.66 17.18
CA ASP A 28 -11.21 10.57 17.19
C ASP A 28 -11.88 9.32 16.63
N ARG A 29 -11.32 8.78 15.58
CA ARG A 29 -11.81 7.59 14.88
C ARG A 29 -11.95 6.38 15.79
N VAL A 30 -11.19 6.31 16.90
CA VAL A 30 -11.32 5.25 17.91
C VAL A 30 -12.71 5.23 18.55
N ASP A 31 -13.30 6.39 18.83
CA ASP A 31 -14.65 6.45 19.41
C ASP A 31 -15.72 6.05 18.37
N GLU A 32 -15.49 6.35 17.09
CA GLU A 32 -16.32 5.87 15.99
C GLU A 32 -16.24 4.35 15.85
N ILE A 33 -15.02 3.78 15.86
CA ILE A 33 -14.77 2.34 15.82
C ILE A 33 -15.46 1.61 16.97
N LYS A 34 -15.38 2.14 18.19
CA LYS A 34 -16.08 1.61 19.36
C LYS A 34 -17.60 1.61 19.16
N ALA A 35 -18.15 2.69 18.65
CA ALA A 35 -19.58 2.79 18.39
C ALA A 35 -20.05 1.81 17.30
N GLN A 36 -19.22 1.54 16.30
CA GLN A 36 -19.49 0.57 15.23
C GLN A 36 -19.25 -0.89 15.67
N GLY A 37 -18.49 -1.12 16.74
CA GLY A 37 -18.17 -2.45 17.27
C GLY A 37 -17.17 -3.25 16.42
N SER A 38 -16.52 -2.62 15.43
CA SER A 38 -15.54 -3.29 14.60
C SER A 38 -14.44 -2.36 14.08
N LEU A 39 -13.18 -2.84 14.12
CA LEU A 39 -12.04 -2.26 13.42
C LEU A 39 -11.99 -2.87 12.02
N VAL A 40 -12.18 -2.06 10.99
CA VAL A 40 -12.06 -2.50 9.60
C VAL A 40 -10.66 -2.19 9.09
N ALA A 41 -9.92 -3.21 8.67
CA ALA A 41 -8.58 -3.08 8.13
C ALA A 41 -8.54 -3.43 6.64
N ALA A 42 -8.04 -2.53 5.81
CA ALA A 42 -7.71 -2.81 4.42
C ALA A 42 -6.34 -3.49 4.35
N VAL A 43 -6.28 -4.65 3.70
CA VAL A 43 -5.05 -5.42 3.50
C VAL A 43 -4.85 -5.72 2.03
N PRO A 44 -3.61 -5.87 1.54
CA PRO A 44 -3.36 -6.21 0.14
C PRO A 44 -3.97 -7.55 -0.26
N GLU A 45 -4.44 -7.66 -1.51
CA GLU A 45 -4.82 -8.92 -2.12
C GLU A 45 -3.63 -9.90 -2.18
N GLU A 46 -3.93 -11.20 -2.34
CA GLU A 46 -2.89 -12.21 -2.49
C GLU A 46 -2.17 -12.03 -3.83
N GLY A 47 -0.84 -12.17 -3.80
CA GLY A 47 0.00 -12.03 -5.00
C GLY A 47 0.56 -10.63 -5.24
N GLU A 48 0.08 -9.60 -4.54
CA GLU A 48 0.59 -8.23 -4.69
C GLU A 48 1.94 -7.97 -3.99
N ARG A 49 2.42 -8.95 -3.23
CA ARG A 49 3.75 -8.92 -2.58
C ARG A 49 4.53 -10.18 -2.92
N SER A 50 5.85 -10.10 -2.90
CA SER A 50 6.68 -11.29 -3.02
C SER A 50 6.35 -12.31 -1.93
N ALA A 51 6.54 -13.61 -2.21
CA ALA A 51 6.18 -14.68 -1.27
C ALA A 51 6.94 -14.57 0.07
N TRP A 52 8.15 -14.00 0.06
CA TRP A 52 8.97 -13.83 1.26
C TRP A 52 8.45 -12.66 2.12
N ASP A 53 8.18 -11.51 1.52
CA ASP A 53 7.59 -10.36 2.21
C ASP A 53 6.20 -10.68 2.77
N GLN A 54 5.46 -11.58 2.10
CA GLN A 54 4.13 -11.99 2.52
C GLN A 54 4.11 -12.77 3.84
N ALA A 55 5.02 -13.70 4.07
CA ALA A 55 4.98 -14.54 5.26
C ALA A 55 5.25 -13.74 6.54
N TYR A 56 6.37 -13.02 6.57
CA TYR A 56 6.76 -12.24 7.74
C TYR A 56 5.83 -11.04 7.99
N ALA A 57 5.53 -10.29 6.95
CA ALA A 57 4.69 -9.10 7.07
C ALA A 57 3.26 -9.45 7.49
N ARG A 58 2.68 -10.56 6.96
CA ARG A 58 1.32 -10.98 7.32
C ARG A 58 1.18 -11.32 8.79
N ASP A 59 2.12 -12.07 9.34
CA ASP A 59 2.04 -12.48 10.74
C ASP A 59 2.13 -11.26 11.66
N LEU A 60 3.05 -10.34 11.40
CA LEU A 60 3.18 -9.10 12.15
C LEU A 60 1.93 -8.22 11.98
N GLU A 61 1.49 -7.98 10.76
CA GLU A 61 0.33 -7.15 10.47
C GLU A 61 -0.94 -7.68 11.14
N GLN A 62 -1.16 -8.99 11.06
CA GLN A 62 -2.31 -9.62 11.69
C GLN A 62 -2.26 -9.49 13.21
N GLN A 63 -1.12 -9.77 13.82
CA GLN A 63 -0.96 -9.67 15.28
C GLN A 63 -1.19 -8.23 15.76
N VAL A 64 -0.61 -7.23 15.08
CA VAL A 64 -0.83 -5.81 15.42
C VAL A 64 -2.30 -5.41 15.27
N LEU A 65 -2.96 -5.84 14.20
CA LEU A 65 -4.38 -5.55 14.01
C LEU A 65 -5.28 -6.19 15.06
N GLU A 66 -4.99 -7.44 15.45
CA GLU A 66 -5.72 -8.14 16.52
C GLU A 66 -5.52 -7.44 17.87
N GLU A 67 -4.30 -7.00 18.17
CA GLU A 67 -3.98 -6.24 19.37
C GLU A 67 -4.70 -4.88 19.38
N MET A 68 -4.64 -4.12 18.29
CA MET A 68 -5.39 -2.87 18.15
C MET A 68 -6.90 -3.06 18.36
N ALA A 69 -7.49 -4.11 17.78
CA ALA A 69 -8.91 -4.39 17.96
C ALA A 69 -9.24 -4.78 19.41
N SER A 70 -8.38 -5.55 20.06
CA SER A 70 -8.49 -5.93 21.46
C SER A 70 -8.42 -4.72 22.39
N ASP A 71 -7.46 -3.83 22.18
CA ASP A 71 -7.27 -2.61 22.99
C ASP A 71 -8.44 -1.63 22.85
N ILE A 72 -9.01 -1.55 21.66
CA ILE A 72 -10.22 -0.77 21.42
C ILE A 72 -11.44 -1.46 22.02
N GLY A 73 -11.44 -2.79 22.18
CA GLY A 73 -12.57 -3.60 22.67
C GLY A 73 -13.61 -3.91 21.58
N VAL A 74 -13.16 -4.16 20.34
CA VAL A 74 -14.02 -4.43 19.17
C VAL A 74 -13.55 -5.66 18.40
N THR A 75 -14.35 -6.09 17.41
CA THR A 75 -13.94 -7.18 16.50
C THR A 75 -13.11 -6.65 15.33
N LEU A 76 -12.14 -7.45 14.87
CA LEU A 76 -11.39 -7.16 13.65
C LEU A 76 -12.15 -7.65 12.41
N ARG A 77 -12.23 -6.81 11.38
CA ARG A 77 -12.75 -7.15 10.05
C ARG A 77 -11.71 -6.82 9.00
N ILE A 78 -11.43 -7.76 8.11
CA ILE A 78 -10.46 -7.60 7.03
C ILE A 78 -11.18 -7.33 5.71
N GLU A 79 -10.77 -6.27 5.00
CA GLU A 79 -11.15 -5.97 3.62
C GLU A 79 -9.91 -6.13 2.73
N ARG A 80 -9.97 -7.05 1.77
CA ARG A 80 -8.87 -7.24 0.81
C ARG A 80 -9.04 -6.30 -0.36
N VAL A 81 -7.99 -5.55 -0.67
CA VAL A 81 -7.97 -4.55 -1.75
C VAL A 81 -6.64 -4.59 -2.48
N LYS A 82 -6.60 -4.06 -3.69
CA LYS A 82 -5.33 -3.88 -4.40
C LYS A 82 -4.44 -2.89 -3.65
N GLU A 83 -3.12 -3.07 -3.77
CA GLU A 83 -2.14 -2.21 -3.08
C GLU A 83 -2.39 -0.71 -3.33
N GLN A 84 -2.72 -0.34 -4.57
CA GLN A 84 -3.06 1.04 -4.94
C GLN A 84 -4.31 1.60 -4.26
N ASP A 85 -5.21 0.73 -3.77
CA ASP A 85 -6.48 1.09 -3.15
C ASP A 85 -6.43 1.13 -1.62
N LEU A 86 -5.30 0.76 -1.00
CA LEU A 86 -5.12 0.74 0.45
C LEU A 86 -5.38 2.12 1.10
N VAL A 87 -4.64 3.13 0.68
CA VAL A 87 -4.81 4.50 1.18
C VAL A 87 -6.16 5.09 0.79
N PRO A 88 -6.65 4.95 -0.46
CA PRO A 88 -8.01 5.31 -0.84
C PRO A 88 -9.10 4.68 0.02
N ALA A 89 -8.97 3.42 0.44
CA ALA A 89 -9.97 2.76 1.30
C ALA A 89 -10.14 3.49 2.64
N VAL A 90 -9.04 3.93 3.26
CA VAL A 90 -9.07 4.69 4.51
C VAL A 90 -9.58 6.12 4.29
N LYS A 91 -9.11 6.81 3.24
CA LYS A 91 -9.55 8.19 2.92
C LYS A 91 -11.03 8.28 2.59
N GLN A 92 -11.61 7.23 2.01
CA GLN A 92 -13.04 7.13 1.68
C GLN A 92 -13.90 6.59 2.85
N GLY A 93 -13.29 6.25 3.99
CA GLY A 93 -14.01 5.71 5.16
C GLY A 93 -14.50 4.27 4.99
N ARG A 94 -14.02 3.52 3.98
CA ARG A 94 -14.33 2.09 3.82
C ARG A 94 -13.56 1.24 4.84
N ALA A 95 -12.35 1.65 5.19
CA ALA A 95 -11.54 1.06 6.23
C ALA A 95 -11.10 2.12 7.24
N HIS A 96 -10.76 1.69 8.45
CA HIS A 96 -10.23 2.54 9.51
C HIS A 96 -8.71 2.61 9.47
N VAL A 97 -8.08 1.54 9.03
CA VAL A 97 -6.62 1.39 8.90
C VAL A 97 -6.30 0.60 7.63
N ALA A 98 -5.22 0.93 6.97
CA ALA A 98 -4.64 0.12 5.91
C ALA A 98 -3.27 -0.40 6.35
N VAL A 99 -2.92 -1.64 6.00
CA VAL A 99 -1.62 -2.24 6.32
C VAL A 99 -0.85 -2.56 5.05
N GLY A 100 0.47 -2.68 5.18
CA GLY A 100 1.31 -2.96 4.03
C GLY A 100 1.37 -1.82 3.02
N VAL A 101 1.16 -0.60 3.49
CA VAL A 101 1.25 0.57 2.62
C VAL A 101 2.72 0.88 2.34
N PRO A 102 3.17 0.76 1.08
CA PRO A 102 4.55 1.07 0.75
C PRO A 102 4.77 2.59 0.69
N VAL A 103 5.80 3.06 1.36
CA VAL A 103 6.22 4.47 1.35
C VAL A 103 7.72 4.59 1.09
N LEU A 104 8.12 5.64 0.39
CA LEU A 104 9.53 5.99 0.26
C LEU A 104 10.01 6.70 1.53
N PRO A 105 11.24 6.44 2.01
CA PRO A 105 11.82 7.13 3.14
C PRO A 105 11.77 8.66 2.95
N GLY A 106 11.39 9.37 4.01
CA GLY A 106 11.28 10.84 3.98
C GLY A 106 10.00 11.41 3.35
N ARG A 107 9.09 10.55 2.89
CA ARG A 107 7.75 10.93 2.40
C ARG A 107 6.63 10.42 3.31
N GLN A 108 6.89 10.33 4.60
CA GLN A 108 5.86 10.00 5.59
C GLN A 108 5.06 11.28 5.86
N ASP A 109 3.93 11.40 5.16
CA ASP A 109 2.90 12.36 5.52
C ASP A 109 2.24 11.93 6.84
N GLU A 110 1.45 12.82 7.43
CA GLU A 110 0.69 12.50 8.64
C GLU A 110 -0.21 11.26 8.44
N GLY A 111 -0.29 10.41 9.45
CA GLY A 111 -1.13 9.22 9.44
C GLY A 111 -0.44 7.91 9.08
N TYR A 112 0.86 7.93 8.76
CA TYR A 112 1.67 6.74 8.57
C TYR A 112 2.36 6.32 9.87
N SER A 113 2.39 5.01 10.13
CA SER A 113 3.06 4.43 11.30
C SER A 113 4.58 4.39 11.14
N LEU A 114 5.25 3.88 12.18
CA LEU A 114 6.61 3.38 12.07
C LEU A 114 6.69 2.32 10.97
N ALA A 115 7.82 2.29 10.28
CA ALA A 115 8.10 1.23 9.31
C ALA A 115 8.37 -0.09 10.05
N TYR A 116 7.79 -1.19 9.56
CA TYR A 116 7.98 -2.52 10.14
C TYR A 116 8.57 -3.52 9.15
N GLY A 117 8.70 -3.14 7.90
CA GLY A 117 9.25 -3.97 6.84
C GLY A 117 9.89 -3.12 5.77
N ARG A 118 10.59 -3.78 4.86
CA ARG A 118 11.34 -3.13 3.79
C ARG A 118 11.12 -3.91 2.50
N ARG A 119 10.92 -3.20 1.40
CA ARG A 119 10.83 -3.72 0.03
C ARG A 119 11.98 -3.14 -0.77
N ALA A 120 13.04 -3.92 -0.93
CA ALA A 120 14.15 -3.54 -1.79
C ALA A 120 13.81 -3.78 -3.26
N SER A 121 14.29 -2.89 -4.12
CA SER A 121 14.26 -3.07 -5.57
C SER A 121 15.69 -3.07 -6.09
N TYR A 122 15.92 -3.90 -7.06
CA TYR A 122 17.23 -4.10 -7.71
C TYR A 122 17.08 -3.93 -9.21
N LEU A 123 18.20 -3.79 -9.89
CA LEU A 123 18.28 -3.86 -11.34
C LEU A 123 18.99 -5.14 -11.76
N ALA A 124 18.31 -5.95 -12.54
CA ALA A 124 18.93 -7.01 -13.31
C ALA A 124 19.42 -6.42 -14.64
N VAL A 125 20.65 -6.72 -15.02
CA VAL A 125 21.29 -6.27 -16.26
C VAL A 125 22.10 -7.41 -16.85
N ALA A 126 22.44 -7.31 -18.14
CA ALA A 126 23.34 -8.27 -18.77
C ALA A 126 24.73 -8.23 -18.09
N ASP A 127 25.37 -9.39 -17.99
CA ASP A 127 26.69 -9.50 -17.38
C ASP A 127 27.71 -8.56 -18.05
N GLY A 128 28.57 -7.95 -17.23
CA GLY A 128 29.53 -6.95 -17.69
C GLY A 128 28.95 -5.53 -17.85
N THR A 129 27.64 -5.32 -17.67
CA THR A 129 27.04 -3.98 -17.66
C THR A 129 27.25 -3.32 -16.30
N VAL A 130 27.81 -2.11 -16.29
CA VAL A 130 27.97 -1.33 -15.05
C VAL A 130 27.06 -0.11 -15.12
N LEU A 131 26.14 -0.01 -14.17
CA LEU A 131 25.26 1.13 -14.00
C LEU A 131 25.70 1.90 -12.74
N ASP A 132 26.44 2.96 -12.94
CA ASP A 132 26.91 3.84 -11.86
C ASP A 132 25.96 5.00 -11.57
N SER A 133 25.03 5.26 -12.48
CA SER A 133 24.06 6.34 -12.38
C SER A 133 22.83 6.08 -13.25
N TRP A 134 21.76 6.80 -13.02
CA TRP A 134 20.58 6.79 -13.88
C TRP A 134 20.88 7.25 -15.32
N GLY A 135 21.91 8.10 -15.49
CA GLY A 135 22.35 8.52 -16.80
C GLY A 135 22.87 7.38 -17.68
N ALA A 136 23.36 6.30 -17.08
CA ALA A 136 23.80 5.10 -17.81
C ALA A 136 22.62 4.32 -18.43
N LEU A 137 21.39 4.58 -18.00
CA LEU A 137 20.16 4.03 -18.60
C LEU A 137 19.52 4.96 -19.64
N ALA A 138 20.09 6.15 -19.87
CA ALA A 138 19.55 7.09 -20.85
C ALA A 138 19.48 6.44 -22.25
N ASP A 139 18.36 6.69 -22.94
CA ASP A 139 18.00 6.10 -24.23
C ASP A 139 17.80 4.56 -24.18
N GLY A 140 17.74 3.97 -22.96
CA GLY A 140 17.50 2.56 -22.75
C GLY A 140 16.04 2.24 -22.40
N ILE A 141 15.69 0.97 -22.61
CA ILE A 141 14.40 0.42 -22.20
C ILE A 141 14.59 -0.27 -20.85
N VAL A 142 13.86 0.19 -19.84
CA VAL A 142 13.83 -0.43 -18.50
C VAL A 142 12.56 -1.27 -18.36
N GLY A 143 12.75 -2.59 -18.29
CA GLY A 143 11.66 -3.52 -18.05
C GLY A 143 11.22 -3.48 -16.59
N TYR A 144 9.94 -3.79 -16.33
CA TYR A 144 9.39 -3.97 -14.99
C TYR A 144 8.24 -4.99 -15.02
N SER A 145 7.96 -5.63 -13.88
CA SER A 145 6.79 -6.53 -13.76
C SER A 145 5.57 -5.80 -13.19
N VAL A 146 4.40 -6.44 -13.31
CA VAL A 146 3.16 -5.99 -12.65
C VAL A 146 3.32 -5.87 -11.13
N ASN A 147 4.28 -6.60 -10.54
CA ASN A 147 4.58 -6.61 -9.11
C ASN A 147 5.59 -5.53 -8.70
N THR A 148 6.10 -4.74 -9.65
CA THR A 148 7.00 -3.63 -9.32
C THR A 148 6.26 -2.56 -8.54
N GLY A 149 6.83 -2.16 -7.40
CA GLY A 149 6.21 -1.21 -6.49
C GLY A 149 5.81 0.11 -7.14
N PRO A 150 4.60 0.62 -6.88
CA PRO A 150 4.11 1.85 -7.52
C PRO A 150 4.95 3.08 -7.17
N ALA A 151 5.61 3.10 -6.01
CA ALA A 151 6.51 4.20 -5.65
C ALA A 151 7.80 4.15 -6.45
N VAL A 152 8.34 2.95 -6.70
CA VAL A 152 9.50 2.75 -7.59
C VAL A 152 9.16 3.17 -9.01
N LEU A 153 8.01 2.74 -9.55
CA LEU A 153 7.57 3.16 -10.88
C LEU A 153 7.39 4.69 -10.98
N ARG A 154 6.82 5.33 -9.96
CA ARG A 154 6.75 6.79 -9.94
C ARG A 154 8.14 7.43 -9.97
N GLN A 155 9.10 6.90 -9.23
CA GLN A 155 10.46 7.40 -9.23
C GLN A 155 11.10 7.23 -10.62
N LEU A 156 10.99 6.07 -11.25
CA LEU A 156 11.48 5.80 -12.60
C LEU A 156 10.85 6.75 -13.63
N ASN A 157 9.55 7.00 -13.55
CA ASN A 157 8.84 7.94 -14.44
C ASN A 157 9.31 9.40 -14.32
N THR A 158 10.03 9.77 -13.26
CA THR A 158 10.64 11.12 -13.15
C THR A 158 11.97 11.24 -13.90
N LEU A 159 12.53 10.13 -14.33
CA LEU A 159 13.82 10.12 -15.03
C LEU A 159 13.60 10.42 -16.51
N SER A 160 14.34 11.37 -17.04
CA SER A 160 14.29 11.72 -18.46
C SER A 160 15.12 10.75 -19.29
N GLY A 161 14.65 10.44 -20.50
CA GLY A 161 15.41 9.63 -21.46
C GLY A 161 15.35 8.11 -21.19
N ILE A 162 14.42 7.64 -20.35
CA ILE A 162 14.19 6.21 -20.12
C ILE A 162 12.81 5.84 -20.66
N GLU A 163 12.73 4.76 -21.40
CA GLU A 163 11.48 4.10 -21.79
C GLU A 163 11.16 3.00 -20.79
N LEU A 164 9.97 3.04 -20.17
CA LEU A 164 9.49 1.99 -19.28
C LEU A 164 8.63 1.00 -20.06
N LYS A 165 8.92 -0.28 -19.94
CA LYS A 165 8.20 -1.36 -20.60
C LYS A 165 7.80 -2.44 -19.60
N GLU A 166 6.51 -2.76 -19.55
CA GLU A 166 6.06 -3.92 -18.80
C GLU A 166 6.50 -5.20 -19.51
N VAL A 167 7.20 -6.06 -18.77
CA VAL A 167 7.78 -7.33 -19.25
C VAL A 167 7.50 -8.40 -18.20
N GLU A 168 7.01 -9.55 -18.63
CA GLU A 168 6.85 -10.67 -17.71
C GLU A 168 8.22 -11.14 -17.20
N THR A 169 8.30 -11.50 -15.92
CA THR A 169 9.57 -11.91 -15.28
C THR A 169 10.25 -13.04 -16.03
N GLY A 170 9.48 -13.99 -16.56
CA GLY A 170 10.02 -15.11 -17.37
C GLY A 170 10.69 -14.68 -18.68
N ASP A 171 10.29 -13.55 -19.25
CA ASP A 171 10.84 -13.02 -20.52
C ASP A 171 12.01 -12.05 -20.28
N ALA A 172 12.18 -11.56 -19.05
CA ALA A 172 13.17 -10.53 -18.72
C ALA A 172 14.61 -11.00 -18.99
N VAL A 173 14.96 -12.23 -18.62
CA VAL A 173 16.30 -12.80 -18.88
C VAL A 173 16.61 -12.82 -20.38
N SER A 174 15.65 -13.29 -21.19
CA SER A 174 15.79 -13.32 -22.64
C SER A 174 15.88 -11.91 -23.23
N GLY A 175 15.10 -10.97 -22.72
CA GLY A 175 15.10 -9.57 -23.14
C GLY A 175 16.43 -8.88 -22.86
N LEU A 176 17.01 -9.11 -21.67
CA LEU A 176 18.32 -8.61 -21.28
C LEU A 176 19.43 -9.21 -22.17
N ALA A 177 19.42 -10.52 -22.36
CA ALA A 177 20.43 -11.22 -23.16
C ALA A 177 20.43 -10.78 -24.65
N LYS A 178 19.27 -10.43 -25.21
CA LYS A 178 19.12 -9.95 -26.58
C LYS A 178 19.34 -8.44 -26.74
N GLY A 179 19.35 -7.69 -25.63
CA GLY A 179 19.38 -6.23 -25.66
C GLY A 179 18.01 -5.59 -25.98
N ASP A 180 16.92 -6.34 -25.90
CA ASP A 180 15.56 -5.81 -26.07
C ASP A 180 15.14 -4.90 -24.90
N ILE A 181 15.76 -5.08 -23.75
CA ILE A 181 15.72 -4.22 -22.57
C ILE A 181 17.15 -4.02 -22.05
N THR A 182 17.43 -2.83 -21.55
CA THR A 182 18.75 -2.46 -21.02
C THR A 182 18.91 -2.90 -19.56
N ALA A 183 17.83 -2.82 -18.80
CA ALA A 183 17.77 -3.22 -17.40
C ALA A 183 16.34 -3.70 -17.07
N TYR A 184 16.21 -4.46 -16.00
CA TYR A 184 14.92 -4.90 -15.48
C TYR A 184 14.82 -4.64 -13.98
N VAL A 185 13.77 -3.95 -13.57
CA VAL A 185 13.49 -3.68 -12.15
C VAL A 185 12.85 -4.90 -11.52
N CYS A 186 13.49 -5.45 -10.52
CA CYS A 186 13.04 -6.63 -9.81
C CYS A 186 13.01 -6.44 -8.29
N GLY A 187 12.15 -7.17 -7.62
CA GLY A 187 12.15 -7.33 -6.17
C GLY A 187 13.21 -8.35 -5.71
N GLU A 188 13.33 -8.54 -4.41
CA GLU A 188 14.35 -9.43 -3.83
C GLU A 188 14.21 -10.89 -4.29
N THR A 189 12.99 -11.41 -4.38
CA THR A 189 12.74 -12.79 -4.84
C THR A 189 13.18 -12.98 -6.29
N GLU A 190 12.76 -12.09 -7.18
CA GLU A 190 13.15 -12.11 -8.60
C GLU A 190 14.66 -11.92 -8.76
N ALA A 191 15.25 -11.02 -7.96
CA ALA A 191 16.71 -10.80 -7.98
C ALA A 191 17.48 -12.08 -7.65
N ARG A 192 17.02 -12.88 -6.68
CA ARG A 192 17.63 -14.18 -6.35
C ARG A 192 17.51 -15.19 -7.49
N GLU A 193 16.37 -15.22 -8.19
CA GLU A 193 16.17 -16.06 -9.36
C GLU A 193 17.10 -15.63 -10.51
N PHE A 194 17.21 -14.33 -10.76
CA PHE A 194 18.10 -13.79 -11.79
C PHE A 194 19.59 -14.00 -11.49
N MET A 195 19.99 -13.97 -10.21
CA MET A 195 21.36 -14.32 -9.82
C MET A 195 21.75 -15.76 -10.16
N ALA A 196 20.76 -16.66 -10.29
CA ALA A 196 21.00 -18.03 -10.74
C ALA A 196 21.00 -18.18 -12.26
N ALA A 197 20.59 -17.15 -13.00
CA ALA A 197 20.59 -17.15 -14.46
C ALA A 197 21.98 -16.79 -15.01
N GLU A 198 22.45 -17.55 -16.00
CA GLU A 198 23.71 -17.27 -16.67
C GLU A 198 23.63 -15.97 -17.48
N GLY A 199 24.65 -15.14 -17.39
CA GLY A 199 24.76 -13.90 -18.16
C GLY A 199 23.96 -12.71 -17.58
N ILE A 200 23.44 -12.84 -16.36
CA ILE A 200 22.71 -11.76 -15.66
C ILE A 200 23.42 -11.43 -14.36
N GLN A 201 23.54 -10.15 -14.07
CA GLN A 201 24.02 -9.65 -12.79
C GLN A 201 22.97 -8.72 -12.16
N ILE A 202 22.95 -8.70 -10.82
CA ILE A 202 22.09 -7.85 -10.03
C ILE A 202 22.87 -6.68 -9.48
N GLN A 203 22.32 -5.49 -9.62
CA GLN A 203 22.93 -4.25 -9.13
C GLN A 203 21.93 -3.47 -8.28
N GLU A 204 22.45 -2.81 -7.24
CA GLU A 204 21.75 -1.73 -6.57
C GLU A 204 21.99 -0.44 -7.34
N LEU A 205 20.92 0.32 -7.58
CA LEU A 205 21.09 1.61 -8.25
C LEU A 205 21.17 2.72 -7.21
N PRO A 206 22.19 3.59 -7.26
CA PRO A 206 22.29 4.75 -6.39
C PRO A 206 21.04 5.64 -6.47
N GLY A 207 20.43 5.92 -5.32
CA GLY A 207 19.22 6.75 -5.25
C GLY A 207 17.90 6.03 -5.50
N LEU A 208 17.91 4.71 -5.74
CA LEU A 208 16.70 3.91 -5.64
C LEU A 208 16.47 3.54 -4.16
N TRP A 209 15.66 4.33 -3.50
CA TRP A 209 15.37 4.09 -2.10
C TRP A 209 14.43 2.91 -1.94
N PRO A 210 14.73 1.95 -1.03
CA PRO A 210 13.79 0.90 -0.72
C PRO A 210 12.50 1.49 -0.17
N GLU A 211 11.37 0.94 -0.58
CA GLU A 211 10.11 1.22 0.05
C GLU A 211 10.08 0.59 1.44
N THR A 212 9.39 1.23 2.37
CA THR A 212 9.14 0.65 3.69
C THR A 212 7.64 0.40 3.84
N TYR A 213 7.29 -0.69 4.49
CA TYR A 213 5.90 -0.99 4.81
C TYR A 213 5.47 -0.29 6.09
N THR A 214 4.30 0.30 6.04
CA THR A 214 3.69 1.05 7.14
C THR A 214 2.21 0.70 7.27
N PHE A 215 1.62 1.07 8.41
CA PHE A 215 0.18 1.22 8.56
C PHE A 215 -0.21 2.64 8.18
N TYR A 216 -1.39 2.83 7.61
CA TYR A 216 -1.97 4.13 7.38
C TYR A 216 -3.34 4.23 8.07
N THR A 217 -3.47 5.18 8.98
CA THR A 217 -4.69 5.38 9.79
C THR A 217 -5.52 6.59 9.33
N GLY A 218 -5.00 7.36 8.39
CA GLY A 218 -5.54 8.67 8.03
C GLY A 218 -4.90 9.81 8.82
N GLU A 219 -5.00 11.00 8.25
CA GLU A 219 -4.47 12.23 8.86
C GLU A 219 -5.20 12.52 10.18
N LEU A 220 -4.49 13.08 11.16
CA LEU A 220 -5.00 13.51 12.46
C LEU A 220 -5.59 12.39 13.36
N GLN A 221 -5.37 11.11 13.02
CA GLN A 221 -5.87 9.97 13.80
C GLN A 221 -4.82 9.47 14.82
N TYR A 222 -4.36 10.35 15.68
CA TYR A 222 -3.20 10.12 16.56
C TYR A 222 -3.36 8.93 17.53
N ARG A 223 -4.56 8.69 18.08
CA ARG A 223 -4.79 7.56 18.97
C ARG A 223 -4.69 6.22 18.22
N LEU A 224 -5.34 6.14 17.06
CA LEU A 224 -5.28 4.93 16.23
C LEU A 224 -3.86 4.67 15.73
N LEU A 225 -3.15 5.73 15.32
CA LEU A 225 -1.75 5.68 14.93
C LEU A 225 -0.84 5.26 16.09
N GLY A 226 -1.13 5.75 17.30
CA GLY A 226 -0.41 5.37 18.53
C GLY A 226 -0.53 3.87 18.82
N LEU A 227 -1.73 3.29 18.69
CA LEU A 227 -1.94 1.84 18.85
C LEU A 227 -1.17 1.04 17.81
N ALA A 228 -1.18 1.46 16.53
CA ALA A 228 -0.41 0.80 15.49
C ALA A 228 1.11 0.84 15.78
N ASN A 229 1.62 2.00 16.17
CA ASN A 229 3.05 2.16 16.50
C ASN A 229 3.47 1.33 17.72
N GLN A 230 2.61 1.25 18.73
CA GLN A 230 2.87 0.43 19.91
C GLN A 230 2.94 -1.03 19.52
N GLY A 231 1.93 -1.58 18.86
CA GLY A 231 1.91 -2.98 18.43
C GLY A 231 3.11 -3.33 17.52
N ILE A 232 3.48 -2.43 16.59
CA ILE A 232 4.69 -2.63 15.76
C ILE A 232 5.94 -2.71 16.65
N THR A 233 6.09 -1.78 17.60
CA THR A 233 7.28 -1.74 18.48
C THR A 233 7.37 -3.01 19.32
N ASP A 234 6.25 -3.44 19.90
CA ASP A 234 6.20 -4.62 20.76
C ASP A 234 6.59 -5.88 19.96
N LYS A 235 6.10 -6.03 18.73
CA LYS A 235 6.43 -7.19 17.86
C LYS A 235 7.84 -7.17 17.27
N LEU A 236 8.46 -6.03 17.12
CA LEU A 236 9.84 -5.93 16.64
C LEU A 236 10.88 -6.11 17.77
N THR A 237 10.45 -6.07 19.02
CA THR A 237 11.33 -6.21 20.21
C THR A 237 11.23 -7.57 20.91
N GLU A 238 10.24 -8.39 20.56
CA GLU A 238 10.12 -9.80 20.97
C GLU A 238 11.11 -10.71 20.21
#